data_5864d192bf9fcb1d727575dcd43f6027
#
_entry.id   5864d192bf9fcb1d727575dcd43f6027
#
_cell.length_a   1.000
_cell.length_b   1.000
_cell.length_c   1.000
_cell.angle_alpha   90.00
_cell.angle_beta   90.00
_cell.angle_gamma   90.00
#
_symmetry.space_group_name_H-M   'P 1'
#
loop_
_entity.id
_entity.type
_entity.pdbx_description
1 polymer ?
#
loop_
_entity_poly.entity_id
_entity_poly.type
_entity_poly.pdbx_seq_one_letter_code
_entity_poly.pdbx_strand_id
1 'polypeptide(L)'
;MFSFNRTAKLTSALLVAGAWLAPGATMQATAQTTATAPSPSSSIALEPGEGRAVAVKLADELISSFVYRNQAEAYAAMLKANAAAGRYDIGTRGALAKLITDDLMAVHKDGHLHVEVAGGDGRPGGRSGPPKGFPPLIQAAKTIAPGIGYIRFTAFLGEDDEVAAVRAWLAQNKDANTLIFDLRNHHGGGLDEQDAIFSYLYAKTTPLVKMAVSEAIYRSGRMPLAPSSTLVFAKEGTNMVATHSAVPGEDTPLRRAKVYVLVSNKTASAAEHFALALKSTGRATLIGEATAGANHFGGGRPLNDHFAVWMPVGRTYDIRTGQDWEGAGIAPDIAVDPKQALVVALEKAGLDKDEAARLDAQEIPAEPVHSDKLRAR
;
A
#
# COMPACT_ATOMS: atom_id res chain seq x y z
N MET A 1 24.98 57.66 -38.00
CA MET A 1 26.03 58.70 -37.73
C MET A 1 26.95 58.15 -36.66
N PHE A 2 28.16 57.80 -37.08
CA PHE A 2 29.43 57.61 -36.36
C PHE A 2 29.42 56.69 -35.12
N SER A 3 29.97 55.48 -35.11
CA SER A 3 31.31 54.94 -35.49
C SER A 3 32.38 55.16 -34.44
N PHE A 4 33.11 54.02 -34.22
CA PHE A 4 34.50 53.77 -33.81
C PHE A 4 34.69 53.32 -32.36
N ASN A 5 35.02 52.02 -32.10
CA ASN A 5 36.24 51.25 -32.40
C ASN A 5 37.46 51.61 -31.54
N ARG A 6 38.02 50.63 -30.82
CA ARG A 6 39.43 50.13 -30.76
C ARG A 6 39.72 49.43 -29.43
N THR A 7 39.92 48.11 -29.42
CA THR A 7 41.16 47.31 -29.49
C THR A 7 42.44 47.81 -28.76
N ALA A 8 43.00 46.97 -27.90
CA ALA A 8 44.40 46.55 -27.76
C ALA A 8 44.53 45.60 -26.55
N LYS A 9 44.88 44.38 -26.69
CA LYS A 9 46.18 43.68 -26.91
C LYS A 9 46.98 43.45 -25.62
N LEU A 10 47.06 42.16 -25.23
CA LEU A 10 48.23 41.30 -24.93
C LEU A 10 49.24 41.76 -23.87
N THR A 11 49.48 40.93 -22.86
CA THR A 11 50.76 40.22 -22.74
C THR A 11 50.72 39.08 -21.74
N SER A 12 51.35 37.99 -22.13
CA SER A 12 51.56 36.73 -21.45
C SER A 12 52.60 36.83 -20.34
N ALA A 13 52.43 36.01 -19.29
CA ALA A 13 53.57 35.50 -18.51
C ALA A 13 53.22 34.08 -18.02
N LEU A 14 53.95 33.12 -18.58
CA LEU A 14 54.13 31.76 -18.08
C LEU A 14 54.92 31.79 -16.76
N LEU A 15 54.48 31.00 -15.77
CA LEU A 15 55.39 30.40 -14.80
C LEU A 15 54.90 28.98 -14.47
N VAL A 16 55.76 28.04 -14.82
CA VAL A 16 55.72 26.61 -14.57
C VAL A 16 56.25 26.32 -13.17
N ALA A 17 55.54 25.53 -12.38
CA ALA A 17 56.09 24.65 -11.33
C ALA A 17 54.97 23.74 -10.83
N GLY A 18 55.01 22.49 -11.12
CA GLY A 18 55.58 21.45 -10.30
C GLY A 18 54.45 20.52 -9.91
N ALA A 19 54.30 19.41 -10.65
CA ALA A 19 53.39 18.29 -10.38
C ALA A 19 53.78 17.56 -9.06
N TRP A 20 52.74 17.25 -8.26
CA TRP A 20 52.73 16.07 -7.40
C TRP A 20 51.40 15.37 -7.57
N LEU A 21 51.44 14.24 -8.29
CA LEU A 21 50.35 13.26 -8.40
C LEU A 21 50.37 12.42 -7.15
N ALA A 22 49.30 12.48 -6.38
CA ALA A 22 48.92 11.43 -5.44
C ALA A 22 47.74 10.62 -6.04
N PRO A 23 47.77 9.29 -6.02
CA PRO A 23 46.69 8.48 -6.59
C PRO A 23 45.46 8.57 -5.69
N GLY A 24 44.39 9.15 -6.20
CA GLY A 24 43.10 9.13 -5.59
C GLY A 24 42.54 7.69 -5.58
N ALA A 25 42.45 7.10 -4.42
CA ALA A 25 41.67 5.90 -4.22
C ALA A 25 40.18 6.24 -4.42
N THR A 26 39.62 5.84 -5.54
CA THR A 26 38.18 5.78 -5.75
C THR A 26 37.62 4.68 -4.82
N MET A 27 37.10 5.07 -3.68
CA MET A 27 36.21 4.20 -2.91
C MET A 27 34.94 4.03 -3.72
N GLN A 28 34.86 2.95 -4.48
CA GLN A 28 33.58 2.40 -4.92
C GLN A 28 32.84 1.96 -3.67
N ALA A 29 31.82 2.74 -3.28
CA ALA A 29 30.81 2.28 -2.34
C ALA A 29 30.03 1.14 -3.02
N THR A 30 30.44 -0.09 -2.78
CA THR A 30 29.61 -1.26 -3.05
C THR A 30 28.42 -1.18 -2.10
N ALA A 31 27.26 -0.78 -2.62
CA ALA A 31 26.00 -0.97 -1.96
C ALA A 31 25.82 -2.49 -1.75
N GLN A 32 26.16 -2.98 -0.58
CA GLN A 32 25.78 -4.32 -0.16
C GLN A 32 24.27 -4.30 0.04
N THR A 33 23.53 -4.76 -0.97
CA THR A 33 22.16 -5.24 -0.83
C THR A 33 22.20 -6.38 0.17
N THR A 34 21.86 -6.11 1.43
CA THR A 34 21.62 -7.17 2.42
C THR A 34 20.33 -7.87 2.02
N ALA A 35 20.44 -8.89 1.16
CA ALA A 35 19.38 -9.84 0.94
C ALA A 35 19.05 -10.48 2.30
N THR A 36 17.82 -10.34 2.75
CA THR A 36 17.32 -11.02 3.96
C THR A 36 17.48 -12.53 3.72
N ALA A 37 18.14 -13.23 4.61
CA ALA A 37 18.29 -14.68 4.51
C ALA A 37 16.90 -15.33 4.40
N PRO A 38 16.69 -16.27 3.46
CA PRO A 38 15.42 -16.97 3.30
C PRO A 38 15.05 -17.66 4.63
N SER A 39 13.75 -17.76 4.92
CA SER A 39 13.29 -18.48 6.11
C SER A 39 13.77 -19.95 6.03
N PRO A 40 14.03 -20.63 7.15
CA PRO A 40 14.49 -22.03 7.14
C PRO A 40 13.57 -22.95 6.33
N SER A 41 12.26 -22.71 6.33
CA SER A 41 11.28 -23.47 5.54
C SER A 41 11.39 -23.24 4.02
N SER A 42 11.84 -22.06 3.59
CA SER A 42 12.01 -21.73 2.16
C SER A 42 13.19 -22.47 1.49
N SER A 43 14.19 -22.89 2.25
CA SER A 43 15.36 -23.64 1.75
C SER A 43 15.15 -25.15 1.66
N ILE A 44 14.01 -25.67 2.14
CA ILE A 44 13.70 -27.10 2.09
C ILE A 44 13.44 -27.51 0.63
N ALA A 45 14.04 -28.65 0.22
CA ALA A 45 13.80 -29.23 -1.08
C ALA A 45 12.35 -29.72 -1.21
N LEU A 46 11.81 -29.65 -2.43
CA LEU A 46 10.49 -30.20 -2.74
C LEU A 46 10.47 -31.73 -2.60
N GLU A 47 9.36 -32.26 -2.14
CA GLU A 47 9.06 -33.68 -2.26
C GLU A 47 8.68 -34.04 -3.71
N PRO A 48 8.88 -35.30 -4.14
CA PRO A 48 8.51 -35.72 -5.49
C PRO A 48 7.04 -35.44 -5.79
N GLY A 49 6.77 -34.66 -6.83
CA GLY A 49 5.42 -34.29 -7.25
C GLY A 49 4.73 -33.18 -6.43
N GLU A 50 5.36 -32.65 -5.37
CA GLU A 50 4.80 -31.59 -4.54
C GLU A 50 4.49 -30.33 -5.37
N GLY A 51 5.44 -29.92 -6.23
CA GLY A 51 5.26 -28.72 -7.06
C GLY A 51 4.08 -28.83 -8.03
N ARG A 52 3.92 -29.99 -8.66
CA ARG A 52 2.76 -30.30 -9.52
C ARG A 52 1.45 -30.24 -8.73
N ALA A 53 1.41 -30.87 -7.57
CA ALA A 53 0.22 -30.91 -6.71
C ALA A 53 -0.21 -29.51 -6.26
N VAL A 54 0.75 -28.66 -5.84
CA VAL A 54 0.51 -27.25 -5.46
C VAL A 54 -0.05 -26.45 -6.62
N ALA A 55 0.54 -26.56 -7.82
CA ALA A 55 0.08 -25.81 -8.99
C ALA A 55 -1.34 -26.21 -9.43
N VAL A 56 -1.67 -27.51 -9.41
CA VAL A 56 -3.03 -28.00 -9.75
C VAL A 56 -4.04 -27.53 -8.69
N LYS A 57 -3.70 -27.64 -7.41
CA LYS A 57 -4.56 -27.15 -6.32
C LYS A 57 -4.81 -25.65 -6.44
N LEU A 58 -3.77 -24.87 -6.73
CA LEU A 58 -3.89 -23.42 -6.95
C LEU A 58 -4.79 -23.11 -8.15
N ALA A 59 -4.66 -23.84 -9.26
CA ALA A 59 -5.52 -23.66 -10.42
C ALA A 59 -7.01 -23.85 -10.07
N ASP A 60 -7.33 -24.87 -9.28
CA ASP A 60 -8.71 -25.13 -8.84
C ASP A 60 -9.22 -24.07 -7.85
N GLU A 61 -8.38 -23.60 -6.93
CA GLU A 61 -8.71 -22.49 -6.02
C GLU A 61 -8.96 -21.18 -6.78
N LEU A 62 -8.16 -20.86 -7.81
CA LEU A 62 -8.36 -19.68 -8.66
C LEU A 62 -9.72 -19.73 -9.38
N ILE A 63 -10.06 -20.85 -10.02
CA ILE A 63 -11.37 -21.04 -10.69
C ILE A 63 -12.54 -20.84 -9.72
N SER A 64 -12.39 -21.29 -8.49
CA SER A 64 -13.47 -21.23 -7.49
C SER A 64 -13.60 -19.87 -6.79
N SER A 65 -12.54 -19.06 -6.77
CA SER A 65 -12.44 -17.98 -5.79
C SER A 65 -11.90 -16.65 -6.30
N PHE A 66 -11.14 -16.64 -7.39
CA PHE A 66 -10.54 -15.42 -7.89
C PHE A 66 -11.59 -14.40 -8.35
N VAL A 67 -11.27 -13.11 -8.16
CA VAL A 67 -12.19 -11.99 -8.38
C VAL A 67 -12.75 -11.90 -9.80
N TYR A 68 -11.94 -12.25 -10.83
CA TYR A 68 -12.35 -12.25 -12.24
C TYR A 68 -12.25 -13.66 -12.85
N ARG A 69 -13.40 -14.20 -13.25
CA ARG A 69 -13.49 -15.55 -13.75
C ARG A 69 -12.65 -15.81 -15.01
N ASN A 70 -12.65 -14.89 -15.96
CA ASN A 70 -11.86 -15.02 -17.19
C ASN A 70 -10.36 -15.06 -16.93
N GLN A 71 -9.87 -14.28 -15.99
CA GLN A 71 -8.46 -14.30 -15.57
C GLN A 71 -8.14 -15.57 -14.80
N ALA A 72 -9.05 -16.04 -13.94
CA ALA A 72 -8.91 -17.31 -13.23
C ALA A 72 -8.75 -18.48 -14.21
N GLU A 73 -9.53 -18.52 -15.29
CA GLU A 73 -9.44 -19.53 -16.34
C GLU A 73 -8.08 -19.48 -17.06
N ALA A 74 -7.55 -18.29 -17.36
CA ALA A 74 -6.23 -18.12 -17.96
C ALA A 74 -5.10 -18.59 -17.04
N TYR A 75 -5.13 -18.19 -15.76
CA TYR A 75 -4.18 -18.65 -14.75
C TYR A 75 -4.21 -20.18 -14.60
N ALA A 76 -5.41 -20.76 -14.48
CA ALA A 76 -5.58 -22.19 -14.27
C ALA A 76 -5.07 -23.01 -15.47
N ALA A 77 -5.33 -22.54 -16.69
CA ALA A 77 -4.82 -23.18 -17.91
C ALA A 77 -3.29 -23.16 -17.94
N MET A 78 -2.67 -22.03 -17.67
CA MET A 78 -1.20 -21.89 -17.60
C MET A 78 -0.60 -22.79 -16.52
N LEU A 79 -1.14 -22.78 -15.30
CA LEU A 79 -0.64 -23.60 -14.19
C LEU A 79 -0.71 -25.09 -14.50
N LYS A 80 -1.84 -25.58 -15.06
CA LYS A 80 -2.02 -26.99 -15.43
C LYS A 80 -1.07 -27.40 -16.56
N ALA A 81 -0.87 -26.55 -17.57
CA ALA A 81 0.06 -26.81 -18.66
C ALA A 81 1.52 -26.88 -18.15
N ASN A 82 1.95 -25.93 -17.33
CA ASN A 82 3.28 -25.90 -16.75
C ASN A 82 3.52 -27.10 -15.82
N ALA A 83 2.52 -27.48 -15.01
CA ALA A 83 2.57 -28.66 -14.15
C ALA A 83 2.72 -29.96 -14.96
N ALA A 84 1.98 -30.11 -16.06
CA ALA A 84 2.09 -31.25 -16.96
C ALA A 84 3.47 -31.33 -17.65
N ALA A 85 4.09 -30.18 -17.94
CA ALA A 85 5.42 -30.08 -18.50
C ALA A 85 6.57 -30.30 -17.47
N GLY A 86 6.26 -30.54 -16.18
CA GLY A 86 7.25 -30.75 -15.12
C GLY A 86 7.97 -29.48 -14.68
N ARG A 87 7.46 -28.27 -15.06
CA ARG A 87 8.11 -26.99 -14.74
C ARG A 87 8.23 -26.72 -13.23
N TYR A 88 7.35 -27.29 -12.42
CA TYR A 88 7.25 -27.04 -10.99
C TYR A 88 7.86 -28.13 -10.11
N ASP A 89 8.44 -29.18 -10.69
CA ASP A 89 9.00 -30.31 -9.94
C ASP A 89 10.51 -30.15 -9.68
N ILE A 90 10.99 -28.91 -9.54
CA ILE A 90 12.41 -28.58 -9.35
C ILE A 90 12.63 -27.51 -8.27
N GLY A 91 13.77 -27.62 -7.55
CA GLY A 91 14.24 -26.61 -6.63
C GLY A 91 13.78 -26.78 -5.18
N THR A 92 13.64 -25.68 -4.50
CA THR A 92 13.19 -25.60 -3.09
C THR A 92 11.80 -25.01 -3.01
N ARG A 93 11.16 -25.13 -1.84
CA ARG A 93 9.83 -24.54 -1.59
C ARG A 93 9.81 -23.04 -1.86
N GLY A 94 10.83 -22.29 -1.44
CA GLY A 94 10.93 -20.86 -1.73
C GLY A 94 11.08 -20.55 -3.22
N ALA A 95 11.88 -21.36 -3.95
CA ALA A 95 12.03 -21.21 -5.39
C ALA A 95 10.72 -21.51 -6.13
N LEU A 96 9.97 -22.54 -5.70
CA LEU A 96 8.67 -22.87 -6.27
C LEU A 96 7.65 -21.73 -6.05
N ALA A 97 7.53 -21.23 -4.83
CA ALA A 97 6.60 -20.15 -4.51
C ALA A 97 6.87 -18.92 -5.38
N LYS A 98 8.15 -18.55 -5.52
CA LYS A 98 8.56 -17.45 -6.41
C LYS A 98 8.24 -17.76 -7.88
N LEU A 99 8.59 -18.95 -8.37
CA LEU A 99 8.37 -19.34 -9.78
C LEU A 99 6.89 -19.30 -10.15
N ILE A 100 6.00 -19.85 -9.30
CA ILE A 100 4.55 -19.80 -9.54
C ILE A 100 4.05 -18.35 -9.54
N THR A 101 4.51 -17.54 -8.58
CA THR A 101 4.14 -16.12 -8.52
C THR A 101 4.58 -15.35 -9.77
N ASP A 102 5.81 -15.57 -10.24
CA ASP A 102 6.32 -14.96 -11.48
C ASP A 102 5.48 -15.39 -12.70
N ASP A 103 5.10 -16.68 -12.78
CA ASP A 103 4.27 -17.21 -13.86
C ASP A 103 2.84 -16.60 -13.83
N LEU A 104 2.25 -16.41 -12.65
CA LEU A 104 0.97 -15.74 -12.51
C LEU A 104 1.07 -14.26 -12.97
N MET A 105 2.10 -13.54 -12.55
CA MET A 105 2.34 -12.16 -12.94
C MET A 105 2.59 -12.00 -14.46
N ALA A 106 3.13 -13.03 -15.13
CA ALA A 106 3.32 -13.04 -16.58
C ALA A 106 2.01 -13.17 -17.35
N VAL A 107 1.01 -13.85 -16.79
CA VAL A 107 -0.33 -13.97 -17.40
C VAL A 107 -1.12 -12.68 -17.21
N HIS A 108 -1.20 -12.19 -15.99
CA HIS A 108 -1.85 -10.93 -15.65
C HIS A 108 -1.25 -10.38 -14.34
N LYS A 109 -1.00 -9.08 -14.30
CA LYS A 109 -0.45 -8.42 -13.11
C LYS A 109 -1.55 -8.20 -12.09
N ASP A 110 -1.39 -8.78 -10.90
CA ASP A 110 -2.22 -8.53 -9.73
C ASP A 110 -1.29 -8.35 -8.52
N GLY A 111 -1.35 -7.18 -7.88
CA GLY A 111 -0.44 -6.82 -6.80
C GLY A 111 -0.60 -7.66 -5.53
N HIS A 112 -1.73 -8.38 -5.41
CA HIS A 112 -2.04 -9.18 -4.24
C HIS A 112 -1.87 -10.69 -4.46
N LEU A 113 -1.98 -11.19 -5.72
CA LEU A 113 -1.92 -12.62 -6.02
C LEU A 113 -0.48 -13.14 -5.96
N HIS A 114 -0.15 -13.88 -4.90
CA HIS A 114 1.16 -14.51 -4.76
C HIS A 114 1.08 -15.80 -3.95
N VAL A 115 2.05 -16.69 -4.19
CA VAL A 115 2.23 -17.93 -3.43
C VAL A 115 3.35 -17.73 -2.41
N GLU A 116 3.14 -18.23 -1.21
CA GLU A 116 4.11 -18.17 -0.12
C GLU A 116 4.35 -19.57 0.51
N VAL A 117 5.51 -19.75 1.10
CA VAL A 117 5.79 -20.93 1.92
C VAL A 117 5.13 -20.72 3.27
N ALA A 118 4.26 -21.67 3.68
CA ALA A 118 3.59 -21.60 4.96
C ALA A 118 4.63 -21.57 6.11
N GLY A 119 4.47 -20.64 7.04
CA GLY A 119 5.26 -20.60 8.27
C GLY A 119 4.99 -21.83 9.13
N GLY A 120 5.97 -22.26 9.93
CA GLY A 120 5.92 -23.51 10.72
C GLY A 120 4.79 -23.62 11.76
N ASP A 121 3.91 -22.63 11.87
CA ASP A 121 2.72 -22.61 12.71
C ASP A 121 1.40 -22.88 11.93
N GLY A 122 1.51 -23.16 10.62
CA GLY A 122 0.42 -23.71 9.79
C GLY A 122 -0.85 -22.85 9.69
N ARG A 123 -0.78 -21.55 9.98
CA ARG A 123 -1.94 -20.64 9.90
C ARG A 123 -1.79 -19.61 8.80
N PRO A 124 -2.31 -19.86 7.58
CA PRO A 124 -2.51 -18.81 6.61
C PRO A 124 -3.64 -17.89 7.11
N GLY A 125 -3.35 -16.61 7.27
CA GLY A 125 -4.39 -15.62 7.57
C GLY A 125 -4.91 -15.57 9.01
N GLY A 126 -4.20 -16.16 9.98
CA GLY A 126 -4.48 -15.90 11.39
C GLY A 126 -4.10 -14.46 11.74
N ARG A 127 -4.98 -13.75 12.45
CA ARG A 127 -4.65 -12.49 13.14
C ARG A 127 -3.51 -12.76 14.13
N SER A 128 -2.30 -12.82 13.66
CA SER A 128 -1.10 -12.62 14.47
C SER A 128 -0.74 -11.16 14.24
N GLY A 129 -0.51 -10.43 15.33
CA GLY A 129 -0.09 -9.03 15.28
C GLY A 129 1.06 -8.79 14.32
N PRO A 130 1.48 -7.56 14.11
CA PRO A 130 2.47 -7.22 13.09
C PRO A 130 3.72 -8.11 13.24
N PRO A 131 4.35 -8.52 12.12
CA PRO A 131 5.56 -9.34 12.14
C PRO A 131 6.63 -8.75 13.05
N LYS A 132 7.44 -9.61 13.69
CA LYS A 132 8.58 -9.16 14.50
C LYS A 132 9.44 -8.18 13.70
N GLY A 133 9.63 -6.94 14.22
CA GLY A 133 10.36 -5.88 13.55
C GLY A 133 9.52 -5.05 12.56
N PHE A 134 8.20 -5.25 12.53
CA PHE A 134 7.30 -4.31 11.85
C PHE A 134 7.37 -2.96 12.55
N PRO A 135 7.40 -1.83 11.82
CA PRO A 135 7.37 -0.51 12.42
C PRO A 135 6.05 -0.30 13.18
N PRO A 136 6.01 0.61 14.16
CA PRO A 136 4.77 0.99 14.81
C PRO A 136 3.69 1.32 13.78
N LEU A 137 2.45 0.87 14.00
CA LEU A 137 1.31 1.10 13.09
C LEU A 137 1.00 2.59 12.98
N ILE A 138 1.13 3.30 14.09
CA ILE A 138 1.10 4.78 14.15
C ILE A 138 2.53 5.25 14.44
N GLN A 139 3.15 5.90 13.46
CA GLN A 139 4.53 6.43 13.60
C GLN A 139 4.57 7.82 14.22
N ALA A 140 3.52 8.60 14.03
CA ALA A 140 3.36 9.93 14.63
C ALA A 140 1.87 10.22 14.81
N ALA A 141 1.50 10.82 15.95
CA ALA A 141 0.15 11.30 16.22
C ALA A 141 0.28 12.54 17.12
N LYS A 142 0.08 13.74 16.56
CA LYS A 142 0.33 14.99 17.29
C LYS A 142 -0.39 16.20 16.68
N THR A 143 -0.42 17.31 17.39
CA THR A 143 -0.63 18.64 16.82
C THR A 143 0.72 19.15 16.34
N ILE A 144 0.94 19.20 15.01
CA ILE A 144 2.23 19.56 14.42
C ILE A 144 2.49 21.07 14.44
N ALA A 145 1.41 21.86 14.38
CA ALA A 145 1.41 23.31 14.53
C ALA A 145 0.04 23.74 15.11
N PRO A 146 -0.12 24.97 15.62
CA PRO A 146 -1.38 25.45 16.15
C PRO A 146 -2.54 25.25 15.16
N GLY A 147 -3.56 24.48 15.56
CA GLY A 147 -4.73 24.18 14.74
C GLY A 147 -4.50 23.14 13.62
N ILE A 148 -3.34 22.48 13.56
CA ILE A 148 -3.01 21.47 12.54
C ILE A 148 -2.69 20.14 13.22
N GLY A 149 -3.60 19.17 13.10
CA GLY A 149 -3.37 17.78 13.52
C GLY A 149 -2.65 16.99 12.43
N TYR A 150 -1.67 16.19 12.83
CA TYR A 150 -0.88 15.32 11.95
C TYR A 150 -0.80 13.91 12.50
N ILE A 151 -1.10 12.92 11.66
CA ILE A 151 -0.96 11.51 12.01
C ILE A 151 -0.35 10.75 10.82
N ARG A 152 0.62 9.86 11.10
CA ARG A 152 1.28 9.00 10.13
C ARG A 152 1.07 7.54 10.46
N PHE A 153 0.62 6.78 9.48
CA PHE A 153 0.36 5.35 9.58
C PHE A 153 1.28 4.52 8.69
N THR A 154 1.48 3.25 9.07
CA THR A 154 2.12 2.21 8.24
C THR A 154 1.14 1.13 7.80
N ALA A 155 0.14 0.82 8.60
CA ALA A 155 -0.93 -0.11 8.28
C ALA A 155 -2.17 0.14 9.15
N PHE A 156 -3.33 -0.37 8.72
CA PHE A 156 -4.58 -0.43 9.48
C PHE A 156 -4.84 -1.91 9.83
N LEU A 157 -4.44 -2.35 11.02
CA LEU A 157 -4.62 -3.75 11.41
C LEU A 157 -5.85 -4.00 12.29
N GLY A 158 -6.53 -2.93 12.72
CA GLY A 158 -7.74 -3.03 13.55
C GLY A 158 -7.45 -3.50 14.97
N GLU A 159 -6.22 -3.30 15.46
CA GLU A 159 -5.88 -3.60 16.85
C GLU A 159 -6.56 -2.58 17.77
N ASP A 160 -7.14 -3.04 18.87
CA ASP A 160 -7.93 -2.19 19.76
C ASP A 160 -7.15 -0.97 20.29
N ASP A 161 -5.85 -1.17 20.59
CA ASP A 161 -4.98 -0.10 21.09
C ASP A 161 -4.71 0.97 20.02
N GLU A 162 -4.54 0.60 18.75
CA GLU A 162 -4.35 1.52 17.64
C GLU A 162 -5.62 2.30 17.33
N VAL A 163 -6.77 1.62 17.29
CA VAL A 163 -8.07 2.29 17.10
C VAL A 163 -8.33 3.27 18.24
N ALA A 164 -8.03 2.89 19.49
CA ALA A 164 -8.13 3.78 20.66
C ALA A 164 -7.18 4.97 20.54
N ALA A 165 -5.93 4.77 20.08
CA ALA A 165 -4.97 5.85 19.86
C ALA A 165 -5.43 6.83 18.77
N VAL A 166 -6.02 6.33 17.68
CA VAL A 166 -6.64 7.18 16.64
C VAL A 166 -7.74 8.04 17.21
N ARG A 167 -8.67 7.45 18.01
CA ARG A 167 -9.76 8.19 18.67
C ARG A 167 -9.24 9.23 19.64
N ALA A 168 -8.22 8.90 20.44
CA ALA A 168 -7.58 9.84 21.37
C ALA A 168 -6.94 11.03 20.63
N TRP A 169 -6.23 10.77 19.51
CA TRP A 169 -5.65 11.81 18.68
C TRP A 169 -6.73 12.72 18.05
N LEU A 170 -7.84 12.16 17.55
CA LEU A 170 -8.95 12.93 17.02
C LEU A 170 -9.60 13.81 18.09
N ALA A 171 -9.80 13.29 19.29
CA ALA A 171 -10.34 14.04 20.42
C ALA A 171 -9.39 15.18 20.88
N GLN A 172 -8.08 14.92 20.89
CA GLN A 172 -7.07 15.93 21.20
C GLN A 172 -7.07 17.08 20.18
N ASN A 173 -7.34 16.77 18.91
CA ASN A 173 -7.35 17.73 17.80
C ASN A 173 -8.79 18.17 17.40
N LYS A 174 -9.78 18.03 18.29
CA LYS A 174 -11.20 18.34 17.98
C LYS A 174 -11.45 19.77 17.49
N ASP A 175 -10.59 20.71 17.87
CA ASP A 175 -10.66 22.12 17.49
C ASP A 175 -9.69 22.47 16.34
N ALA A 176 -9.06 21.47 15.70
CA ALA A 176 -8.16 21.68 14.59
C ALA A 176 -8.89 22.23 13.35
N ASN A 177 -8.27 23.19 12.68
CA ASN A 177 -8.72 23.72 11.40
C ASN A 177 -8.29 22.86 10.23
N THR A 178 -7.24 22.06 10.42
CA THR A 178 -6.64 21.21 9.40
C THR A 178 -6.20 19.88 10.00
N LEU A 179 -6.44 18.80 9.27
CA LEU A 179 -5.91 17.47 9.58
C LEU A 179 -5.08 16.97 8.41
N ILE A 180 -3.94 16.36 8.71
CA ILE A 180 -3.03 15.76 7.73
C ILE A 180 -2.89 14.29 8.07
N PHE A 181 -3.33 13.40 7.16
CA PHE A 181 -3.15 11.96 7.21
C PHE A 181 -1.99 11.57 6.30
N ASP A 182 -0.89 11.12 6.87
CA ASP A 182 0.29 10.72 6.10
C ASP A 182 0.28 9.21 5.85
N LEU A 183 -0.04 8.85 4.61
CA LEU A 183 -0.12 7.48 4.12
C LEU A 183 1.00 7.14 3.13
N ARG A 184 2.04 7.95 3.03
CA ARG A 184 3.11 7.78 2.04
C ARG A 184 3.86 6.45 2.13
N ASN A 185 3.85 5.80 3.30
CA ASN A 185 4.46 4.48 3.52
C ASN A 185 3.44 3.48 4.10
N HIS A 186 2.17 3.57 3.71
CA HIS A 186 1.09 2.77 4.26
C HIS A 186 0.75 1.57 3.36
N HIS A 187 0.87 0.37 3.90
CA HIS A 187 0.77 -0.88 3.13
C HIS A 187 -0.64 -1.50 3.08
N GLY A 188 -1.63 -0.86 3.68
CA GLY A 188 -3.02 -1.36 3.68
C GLY A 188 -3.46 -1.93 5.02
N GLY A 189 -4.42 -2.87 4.99
CA GLY A 189 -4.99 -3.48 6.19
C GLY A 189 -6.52 -3.55 6.16
N GLY A 190 -7.17 -3.15 7.27
CA GLY A 190 -8.61 -3.19 7.49
C GLY A 190 -9.33 -1.85 7.41
N LEU A 191 -10.53 -1.80 7.99
CA LEU A 191 -11.42 -0.63 7.97
C LEU A 191 -11.61 0.04 9.33
N ASP A 192 -11.19 -0.60 10.43
CA ASP A 192 -11.53 -0.18 11.79
C ASP A 192 -11.01 1.22 12.15
N GLU A 193 -9.75 1.54 11.79
CA GLU A 193 -9.16 2.87 11.97
C GLU A 193 -9.82 3.89 11.04
N GLN A 194 -10.20 3.46 9.82
CA GLN A 194 -10.90 4.32 8.86
C GLN A 194 -12.28 4.70 9.39
N ASP A 195 -13.05 3.73 9.91
CA ASP A 195 -14.36 3.95 10.51
C ASP A 195 -14.28 4.90 11.69
N ALA A 196 -13.25 4.75 12.55
CA ALA A 196 -13.00 5.68 13.63
C ALA A 196 -12.79 7.11 13.11
N ILE A 197 -11.97 7.31 12.07
CA ILE A 197 -11.69 8.62 11.47
C ILE A 197 -12.93 9.20 10.81
N PHE A 198 -13.63 8.42 9.98
CA PHE A 198 -14.82 8.88 9.26
C PHE A 198 -15.93 9.33 10.21
N SER A 199 -16.06 8.71 11.38
CA SER A 199 -17.08 9.08 12.38
C SER A 199 -16.93 10.52 12.90
N TYR A 200 -15.74 11.12 12.83
CA TYR A 200 -15.47 12.52 13.21
C TYR A 200 -15.55 13.50 12.02
N LEU A 201 -15.35 12.99 10.80
CA LEU A 201 -15.22 13.84 9.60
C LEU A 201 -16.54 14.11 8.88
N TYR A 202 -17.56 13.28 9.07
CA TYR A 202 -18.84 13.38 8.36
C TYR A 202 -19.97 13.73 9.34
N ALA A 203 -20.89 14.59 8.89
CA ALA A 203 -22.03 15.03 9.69
C ALA A 203 -23.29 14.19 9.45
N LYS A 204 -23.28 13.31 8.45
CA LYS A 204 -24.38 12.40 8.09
C LYS A 204 -23.81 11.13 7.48
N THR A 205 -24.59 10.05 7.55
CA THR A 205 -24.24 8.82 6.85
C THR A 205 -24.00 9.10 5.37
N THR A 206 -22.82 8.75 4.90
CA THR A 206 -22.34 9.08 3.54
C THR A 206 -21.75 7.82 2.91
N PRO A 207 -22.32 7.29 1.82
CA PRO A 207 -21.70 6.21 1.06
C PRO A 207 -20.36 6.66 0.49
N LEU A 208 -19.34 5.81 0.66
CA LEU A 208 -17.94 6.10 0.31
C LEU A 208 -17.52 5.32 -0.93
N VAL A 209 -17.48 4.01 -0.82
CA VAL A 209 -17.04 3.07 -1.87
C VAL A 209 -17.88 1.80 -1.84
N LYS A 210 -17.84 1.05 -2.93
CA LYS A 210 -18.43 -0.29 -3.00
C LYS A 210 -17.36 -1.36 -3.08
N MET A 211 -17.64 -2.51 -2.45
CA MET A 211 -16.76 -3.68 -2.42
C MET A 211 -17.55 -4.89 -2.91
N ALA A 212 -17.19 -5.41 -4.09
CA ALA A 212 -17.91 -6.53 -4.70
C ALA A 212 -17.15 -7.84 -4.57
N VAL A 213 -17.89 -8.89 -4.32
CA VAL A 213 -17.43 -10.28 -4.29
C VAL A 213 -18.47 -11.16 -4.95
N SER A 214 -18.09 -12.31 -5.52
CA SER A 214 -19.08 -13.24 -6.06
C SER A 214 -20.01 -13.75 -4.97
N GLU A 215 -21.28 -14.01 -5.32
CA GLU A 215 -22.25 -14.59 -4.38
C GLU A 215 -21.78 -15.95 -3.83
N ALA A 216 -21.04 -16.71 -4.63
CA ALA A 216 -20.49 -18.00 -4.23
C ALA A 216 -19.46 -17.85 -3.09
N ILE A 217 -18.57 -16.87 -3.18
CA ILE A 217 -17.60 -16.57 -2.11
C ILE A 217 -18.30 -16.06 -0.86
N TYR A 218 -19.27 -15.17 -1.00
CA TYR A 218 -20.06 -14.68 0.12
C TYR A 218 -20.74 -15.83 0.89
N ARG A 219 -21.45 -16.72 0.18
CA ARG A 219 -22.15 -17.86 0.76
C ARG A 219 -21.22 -18.91 1.36
N SER A 220 -20.00 -19.03 0.88
CA SER A 220 -19.03 -20.01 1.39
C SER A 220 -18.44 -19.63 2.76
N GLY A 221 -18.74 -18.44 3.28
CA GLY A 221 -18.15 -17.91 4.51
C GLY A 221 -16.66 -17.54 4.37
N ARG A 222 -16.12 -17.53 3.14
CA ARG A 222 -14.70 -17.21 2.85
C ARG A 222 -14.47 -15.73 2.56
N MET A 223 -15.48 -14.89 2.80
CA MET A 223 -15.39 -13.45 2.69
C MET A 223 -14.53 -12.89 3.84
N PRO A 224 -13.50 -12.08 3.56
CA PRO A 224 -12.66 -11.50 4.62
C PRO A 224 -13.33 -10.35 5.39
N LEU A 225 -14.50 -9.90 4.95
CA LEU A 225 -15.25 -8.78 5.52
C LEU A 225 -16.57 -9.27 6.13
N ALA A 226 -16.94 -8.73 7.28
CA ALA A 226 -18.20 -9.00 7.94
C ALA A 226 -19.16 -7.79 7.84
N PRO A 227 -20.49 -8.00 7.80
CA PRO A 227 -21.46 -6.92 7.88
C PRO A 227 -21.30 -6.13 9.19
N SER A 228 -21.42 -4.81 9.09
CA SER A 228 -21.39 -3.88 10.23
C SER A 228 -22.32 -2.70 9.98
N SER A 229 -22.39 -1.76 10.91
CA SER A 229 -23.12 -0.51 10.72
C SER A 229 -22.53 0.35 9.59
N THR A 230 -21.25 0.19 9.31
CA THR A 230 -20.52 0.93 8.25
C THR A 230 -20.43 0.15 6.94
N LEU A 231 -20.63 -1.18 6.98
CA LEU A 231 -20.45 -2.07 5.82
C LEU A 231 -21.71 -2.91 5.58
N VAL A 232 -22.60 -2.41 4.73
CA VAL A 232 -23.91 -3.00 4.45
C VAL A 232 -23.90 -3.75 3.13
N PHE A 233 -24.28 -5.05 3.15
CA PHE A 233 -24.30 -5.93 1.99
C PHE A 233 -25.66 -5.97 1.31
N ALA A 234 -25.65 -5.93 -0.02
CA ALA A 234 -26.79 -6.13 -0.88
C ALA A 234 -26.41 -6.99 -2.10
N LYS A 235 -27.37 -7.75 -2.63
CA LYS A 235 -27.15 -8.50 -3.87
C LYS A 235 -27.31 -7.56 -5.07
N GLU A 236 -26.29 -7.50 -5.93
CA GLU A 236 -26.29 -6.77 -7.19
C GLU A 236 -25.88 -7.73 -8.34
N GLY A 237 -26.86 -8.16 -9.16
CA GLY A 237 -26.63 -9.16 -10.20
C GLY A 237 -26.13 -10.49 -9.63
N THR A 238 -24.96 -10.94 -10.03
CA THR A 238 -24.30 -12.18 -9.56
C THR A 238 -23.36 -11.96 -8.38
N ASN A 239 -23.25 -10.72 -7.90
CA ASN A 239 -22.35 -10.36 -6.82
C ASN A 239 -23.11 -9.99 -5.53
N MET A 240 -22.42 -10.18 -4.42
CA MET A 240 -22.73 -9.52 -3.17
C MET A 240 -21.86 -8.28 -3.08
N VAL A 241 -22.49 -7.13 -2.88
CA VAL A 241 -21.81 -5.82 -2.85
C VAL A 241 -22.01 -5.20 -1.48
N ALA A 242 -20.89 -4.95 -0.80
CA ALA A 242 -20.88 -4.16 0.40
C ALA A 242 -20.74 -2.68 0.04
N THR A 243 -21.63 -1.84 0.57
CA THR A 243 -21.44 -0.39 0.56
C THR A 243 -20.77 0.01 1.87
N HIS A 244 -19.53 0.50 1.79
CA HIS A 244 -18.85 1.11 2.93
C HIS A 244 -19.30 2.56 3.05
N SER A 245 -19.78 2.94 4.22
CA SER A 245 -20.32 4.27 4.50
C SER A 245 -19.68 4.87 5.73
N ALA A 246 -19.38 6.16 5.68
CA ALA A 246 -19.12 6.92 6.90
C ALA A 246 -20.40 6.99 7.71
N VAL A 247 -20.35 6.53 8.97
CA VAL A 247 -21.43 6.69 9.94
C VAL A 247 -20.96 7.68 11.00
N PRO A 248 -21.58 8.86 11.12
CA PRO A 248 -21.13 9.89 12.04
C PRO A 248 -21.26 9.42 13.50
N GLY A 249 -20.34 9.85 14.36
CA GLY A 249 -20.50 9.78 15.80
C GLY A 249 -21.56 10.78 16.30
N GLU A 250 -21.81 10.79 17.61
CA GLU A 250 -22.72 11.75 18.24
C GLU A 250 -22.25 13.20 18.05
N ASP A 251 -20.95 13.42 18.14
CA ASP A 251 -20.30 14.70 17.88
C ASP A 251 -19.33 14.59 16.71
N THR A 252 -19.40 15.55 15.78
CA THR A 252 -18.55 15.60 14.58
C THR A 252 -17.82 16.95 14.49
N PRO A 253 -16.94 17.27 15.46
CA PRO A 253 -16.31 18.58 15.55
C PRO A 253 -15.43 18.88 14.32
N LEU A 254 -14.82 17.86 13.73
CA LEU A 254 -13.86 17.97 12.63
C LEU A 254 -14.50 17.99 11.23
N ARG A 255 -15.83 17.99 11.12
CA ARG A 255 -16.54 18.01 9.82
C ARG A 255 -16.20 19.23 8.94
N ARG A 256 -15.73 20.32 9.53
CA ARG A 256 -15.35 21.55 8.83
C ARG A 256 -13.83 21.71 8.67
N ALA A 257 -13.02 20.89 9.33
CA ALA A 257 -11.57 20.94 9.20
C ALA A 257 -11.18 20.65 7.73
N LYS A 258 -10.17 21.35 7.21
CA LYS A 258 -9.52 20.95 5.95
C LYS A 258 -8.84 19.60 6.17
N VAL A 259 -8.89 18.73 5.16
CA VAL A 259 -8.21 17.43 5.24
C VAL A 259 -7.26 17.28 4.07
N TYR A 260 -6.02 16.96 4.38
CA TYR A 260 -5.01 16.55 3.40
C TYR A 260 -4.62 15.11 3.64
N VAL A 261 -4.47 14.35 2.55
CA VAL A 261 -3.95 12.98 2.59
C VAL A 261 -2.67 12.94 1.76
N LEU A 262 -1.57 12.60 2.41
CA LEU A 262 -0.27 12.47 1.74
C LEU A 262 -0.14 11.06 1.20
N VAL A 263 0.12 10.92 -0.10
CA VAL A 263 0.15 9.65 -0.82
C VAL A 263 1.43 9.47 -1.63
N SER A 264 1.81 8.23 -1.85
CA SER A 264 2.93 7.85 -2.72
C SER A 264 2.63 6.52 -3.45
N ASN A 265 3.52 6.09 -4.33
CA ASN A 265 3.45 4.78 -4.98
C ASN A 265 3.57 3.58 -4.00
N LYS A 266 3.78 3.83 -2.72
CA LYS A 266 3.75 2.83 -1.64
C LYS A 266 2.44 2.82 -0.85
N THR A 267 1.57 3.83 -1.07
CA THR A 267 0.22 3.86 -0.51
C THR A 267 -0.60 2.78 -1.18
N ALA A 268 -0.98 1.72 -0.45
CA ALA A 268 -1.56 0.53 -1.05
C ALA A 268 -2.83 0.02 -0.34
N SER A 269 -3.70 -0.69 -1.07
CA SER A 269 -4.84 -1.46 -0.55
C SER A 269 -5.79 -0.62 0.32
N ALA A 270 -6.00 -0.93 1.60
CA ALA A 270 -6.89 -0.17 2.48
C ALA A 270 -6.51 1.31 2.62
N ALA A 271 -5.23 1.69 2.41
CA ALA A 271 -4.84 3.09 2.36
C ALA A 271 -5.35 3.78 1.08
N GLU A 272 -5.40 3.07 -0.04
CA GLU A 272 -6.01 3.58 -1.28
C GLU A 272 -7.53 3.70 -1.14
N HIS A 273 -8.16 2.73 -0.48
CA HIS A 273 -9.57 2.78 -0.13
C HIS A 273 -9.89 4.05 0.69
N PHE A 274 -9.12 4.34 1.74
CA PHE A 274 -9.23 5.56 2.54
C PHE A 274 -9.05 6.83 1.69
N ALA A 275 -8.00 6.86 0.87
CA ALA A 275 -7.71 7.99 0.00
C ALA A 275 -8.85 8.24 -1.01
N LEU A 276 -9.36 7.16 -1.67
CA LEU A 276 -10.49 7.27 -2.58
C LEU A 276 -11.76 7.75 -1.88
N ALA A 277 -12.10 7.17 -0.73
CA ALA A 277 -13.28 7.51 0.06
C ALA A 277 -13.34 9.02 0.34
N LEU A 278 -12.24 9.59 0.80
CA LEU A 278 -12.15 11.02 1.11
C LEU A 278 -12.11 11.89 -0.16
N LYS A 279 -11.36 11.49 -1.17
CA LYS A 279 -11.29 12.21 -2.45
C LYS A 279 -12.64 12.24 -3.16
N SER A 280 -13.28 11.08 -3.29
CA SER A 280 -14.52 10.92 -4.04
C SER A 280 -15.69 11.69 -3.43
N THR A 281 -15.68 11.90 -2.12
CA THR A 281 -16.69 12.70 -1.42
C THR A 281 -16.32 14.19 -1.33
N GLY A 282 -15.18 14.59 -1.87
CA GLY A 282 -14.66 15.96 -1.77
C GLY A 282 -14.25 16.34 -0.35
N ARG A 283 -14.01 15.33 0.52
CA ARG A 283 -13.71 15.56 1.94
C ARG A 283 -12.22 15.85 2.17
N ALA A 284 -11.35 15.37 1.29
CA ALA A 284 -9.91 15.63 1.37
C ALA A 284 -9.31 16.00 0.03
N THR A 285 -8.14 16.64 0.08
CA THR A 285 -7.22 16.87 -1.04
C THR A 285 -6.05 15.91 -0.91
N LEU A 286 -5.80 15.09 -1.92
CA LEU A 286 -4.67 14.18 -2.00
C LEU A 286 -3.43 14.91 -2.54
N ILE A 287 -2.28 14.76 -1.85
CA ILE A 287 -1.02 15.43 -2.20
C ILE A 287 0.08 14.37 -2.30
N GLY A 288 0.84 14.36 -3.39
CA GLY A 288 1.94 13.43 -3.62
C GLY A 288 2.00 12.89 -5.04
N GLU A 289 2.16 11.59 -5.19
CA GLU A 289 2.14 10.89 -6.47
C GLU A 289 1.04 9.82 -6.51
N ALA A 290 0.81 9.19 -7.67
CA ALA A 290 -0.17 8.12 -7.81
C ALA A 290 0.14 6.96 -6.85
N THR A 291 -0.92 6.37 -6.28
CA THR A 291 -0.82 5.25 -5.33
C THR A 291 -0.41 3.93 -6.01
N ALA A 292 -0.23 2.88 -5.23
CA ALA A 292 0.34 1.60 -5.71
C ALA A 292 -0.51 0.86 -6.75
N GLY A 293 -1.81 1.07 -6.77
CA GLY A 293 -2.72 0.32 -7.64
C GLY A 293 -3.02 -1.09 -7.15
N ALA A 294 -3.18 -1.27 -5.85
CA ALA A 294 -3.50 -2.54 -5.21
C ALA A 294 -4.95 -2.51 -4.71
N ASN A 295 -5.88 -2.75 -5.61
CA ASN A 295 -7.31 -2.58 -5.38
C ASN A 295 -7.99 -3.81 -4.77
N HIS A 296 -7.57 -5.00 -5.20
CA HIS A 296 -8.25 -6.23 -4.85
C HIS A 296 -8.14 -6.56 -3.37
N PHE A 297 -9.19 -7.11 -2.79
CA PHE A 297 -9.17 -7.60 -1.42
C PHE A 297 -9.35 -9.11 -1.38
N GLY A 298 -8.81 -9.74 -0.33
CA GLY A 298 -8.81 -11.19 -0.22
C GLY A 298 -8.18 -11.67 1.08
N GLY A 299 -7.51 -12.80 1.02
CA GLY A 299 -6.84 -13.37 2.17
C GLY A 299 -6.04 -14.61 1.87
N GLY A 300 -5.22 -15.01 2.83
CA GLY A 300 -4.42 -16.24 2.77
C GLY A 300 -5.28 -17.50 2.71
N ARG A 301 -4.91 -18.42 1.84
CA ARG A 301 -5.54 -19.74 1.70
C ARG A 301 -4.49 -20.83 1.66
N PRO A 302 -4.64 -21.90 2.45
CA PRO A 302 -3.71 -23.02 2.38
C PRO A 302 -3.89 -23.77 1.04
N LEU A 303 -2.78 -24.07 0.40
CA LEU A 303 -2.73 -25.00 -0.75
C LEU A 303 -2.40 -26.42 -0.27
N ASN A 304 -1.50 -26.53 0.69
CA ASN A 304 -1.20 -27.74 1.47
C ASN A 304 -0.53 -27.32 2.80
N ASP A 305 0.11 -28.24 3.53
CA ASP A 305 0.78 -27.96 4.80
C ASP A 305 2.00 -27.04 4.68
N HIS A 306 2.50 -26.83 3.45
CA HIS A 306 3.76 -26.13 3.18
C HIS A 306 3.60 -24.87 2.34
N PHE A 307 2.45 -24.69 1.69
CA PHE A 307 2.20 -23.55 0.80
C PHE A 307 0.85 -22.92 1.07
N ALA A 308 0.83 -21.61 0.97
CA ALA A 308 -0.39 -20.82 0.94
C ALA A 308 -0.39 -19.88 -0.27
N VAL A 309 -1.55 -19.39 -0.64
CA VAL A 309 -1.73 -18.31 -1.62
C VAL A 309 -2.48 -17.16 -0.98
N TRP A 310 -2.04 -15.94 -1.21
CA TRP A 310 -2.89 -14.79 -0.99
C TRP A 310 -3.85 -14.66 -2.19
N MET A 311 -5.15 -14.88 -1.94
CA MET A 311 -6.17 -15.01 -2.99
C MET A 311 -7.05 -13.76 -3.05
N PRO A 312 -6.94 -12.95 -4.12
CA PRO A 312 -7.91 -11.90 -4.42
C PRO A 312 -9.31 -12.48 -4.67
N VAL A 313 -10.28 -12.12 -3.85
CA VAL A 313 -11.66 -12.64 -3.98
C VAL A 313 -12.67 -11.57 -4.35
N GLY A 314 -12.29 -10.30 -4.25
CA GLY A 314 -13.16 -9.18 -4.54
C GLY A 314 -12.40 -7.93 -4.90
N ARG A 315 -13.14 -6.92 -5.35
CA ARG A 315 -12.60 -5.61 -5.73
C ARG A 315 -13.35 -4.47 -5.07
N THR A 316 -12.66 -3.38 -4.81
CA THR A 316 -13.25 -2.12 -4.39
C THR A 316 -13.37 -1.16 -5.58
N TYR A 317 -14.39 -0.32 -5.60
CA TYR A 317 -14.57 0.64 -6.69
C TYR A 317 -15.29 1.92 -6.24
N ASP A 318 -15.04 3.00 -6.98
CA ASP A 318 -15.71 4.27 -6.77
C ASP A 318 -17.21 4.13 -7.04
N ILE A 319 -18.05 4.45 -6.07
CA ILE A 319 -19.51 4.37 -6.15
C ILE A 319 -20.10 5.24 -7.26
N ARG A 320 -19.41 6.31 -7.68
CA ARG A 320 -19.89 7.26 -8.68
C ARG A 320 -19.57 6.84 -10.10
N THR A 321 -18.40 6.21 -10.30
CA THR A 321 -17.89 5.84 -11.63
C THR A 321 -17.97 4.35 -11.91
N GLY A 322 -18.08 3.52 -10.88
CA GLY A 322 -17.99 2.06 -10.98
C GLY A 322 -16.60 1.54 -11.35
N GLN A 323 -15.61 2.43 -11.46
CA GLN A 323 -14.24 2.09 -11.81
C GLN A 323 -13.44 1.75 -10.56
N ASP A 324 -12.56 0.77 -10.70
CA ASP A 324 -11.53 0.45 -9.74
C ASP A 324 -10.18 1.05 -10.14
N TRP A 325 -9.15 0.81 -9.33
CA TRP A 325 -7.82 1.39 -9.54
C TRP A 325 -6.71 0.34 -9.62
N GLU A 326 -7.07 -0.95 -9.86
CA GLU A 326 -6.06 -2.02 -9.96
C GLU A 326 -5.01 -1.69 -11.03
N GLY A 327 -3.75 -1.77 -10.66
CA GLY A 327 -2.60 -1.49 -11.51
C GLY A 327 -2.36 -0.01 -11.87
N ALA A 328 -3.39 0.85 -11.78
CA ALA A 328 -3.30 2.26 -12.15
C ALA A 328 -3.02 3.19 -10.95
N GLY A 329 -3.49 2.80 -9.76
CA GLY A 329 -3.47 3.65 -8.57
C GLY A 329 -4.47 4.81 -8.63
N ILE A 330 -4.49 5.58 -7.55
CA ILE A 330 -5.31 6.78 -7.41
C ILE A 330 -4.41 7.99 -7.61
N ALA A 331 -4.71 8.78 -8.64
CA ALA A 331 -3.98 10.01 -8.90
C ALA A 331 -4.21 11.05 -7.78
N PRO A 332 -3.18 11.76 -7.31
CA PRO A 332 -3.34 12.85 -6.36
C PRO A 332 -4.07 14.05 -7.01
N ASP A 333 -4.62 14.95 -6.19
CA ASP A 333 -5.17 16.23 -6.64
C ASP A 333 -4.05 17.26 -6.86
N ILE A 334 -2.98 17.14 -6.08
CA ILE A 334 -1.77 17.96 -6.20
C ILE A 334 -0.58 17.00 -6.38
N ALA A 335 -0.11 16.92 -7.62
CA ALA A 335 1.03 16.07 -7.98
C ALA A 335 2.34 16.76 -7.59
N VAL A 336 3.09 16.14 -6.67
CA VAL A 336 4.42 16.58 -6.21
C VAL A 336 5.24 15.35 -5.82
N ASP A 337 6.58 15.51 -5.73
CA ASP A 337 7.41 14.47 -5.12
C ASP A 337 6.87 14.16 -3.70
N PRO A 338 6.64 12.90 -3.34
CA PRO A 338 6.15 12.53 -2.01
C PRO A 338 6.97 13.10 -0.85
N LYS A 339 8.26 13.35 -1.06
CA LYS A 339 9.12 14.02 -0.07
C LYS A 339 8.74 15.48 0.19
N GLN A 340 8.04 16.12 -0.76
CA GLN A 340 7.57 17.50 -0.63
C GLN A 340 6.11 17.58 -0.17
N ALA A 341 5.41 16.45 -0.09
CA ALA A 341 3.96 16.43 0.13
C ALA A 341 3.57 17.05 1.48
N LEU A 342 4.36 16.83 2.55
CA LEU A 342 4.07 17.41 3.87
C LEU A 342 4.31 18.93 3.86
N VAL A 343 5.39 19.40 3.26
CA VAL A 343 5.65 20.85 3.11
C VAL A 343 4.48 21.53 2.41
N VAL A 344 4.04 20.97 1.26
CA VAL A 344 2.92 21.51 0.49
C VAL A 344 1.62 21.51 1.30
N ALA A 345 1.34 20.46 2.07
CA ALA A 345 0.17 20.40 2.94
C ALA A 345 0.20 21.46 4.03
N LEU A 346 1.36 21.70 4.66
CA LEU A 346 1.56 22.71 5.70
C LEU A 346 1.43 24.13 5.14
N GLU A 347 2.02 24.41 3.96
CA GLU A 347 1.82 25.71 3.27
C GLU A 347 0.33 25.97 2.97
N LYS A 348 -0.40 24.94 2.49
CA LYS A 348 -1.85 25.04 2.24
C LYS A 348 -2.68 25.16 3.53
N ALA A 349 -2.15 24.70 4.64
CA ALA A 349 -2.72 24.91 5.97
C ALA A 349 -2.50 26.36 6.48
N GLY A 350 -1.60 27.13 5.85
CA GLY A 350 -1.36 28.54 6.14
C GLY A 350 -0.02 28.85 6.77
N LEU A 351 0.90 27.88 6.87
CA LEU A 351 2.26 28.12 7.34
C LEU A 351 3.10 28.76 6.22
N ASP A 352 4.09 29.56 6.60
CA ASP A 352 5.10 30.01 5.65
C ASP A 352 6.04 28.85 5.27
N LYS A 353 6.74 29.02 4.15
CA LYS A 353 7.57 27.97 3.55
C LYS A 353 8.70 27.48 4.45
N ASP A 354 9.33 28.41 5.18
CA ASP A 354 10.50 28.07 6.02
C ASP A 354 10.05 27.27 7.25
N GLU A 355 8.93 27.65 7.85
CA GLU A 355 8.33 26.91 8.95
C GLU A 355 7.81 25.52 8.50
N ALA A 356 7.16 25.44 7.34
CA ALA A 356 6.72 24.18 6.78
C ALA A 356 7.90 23.22 6.51
N ALA A 357 8.99 23.72 5.92
CA ALA A 357 10.21 22.94 5.70
C ALA A 357 10.89 22.51 7.01
N ARG A 358 10.91 23.38 8.02
CA ARG A 358 11.46 23.07 9.34
C ARG A 358 10.68 21.94 10.02
N LEU A 359 9.36 21.96 9.94
CA LEU A 359 8.50 20.93 10.53
C LEU A 359 8.65 19.61 9.77
N ASP A 360 8.68 19.65 8.42
CA ASP A 360 8.90 18.44 7.61
C ASP A 360 10.24 17.77 7.93
N ALA A 361 11.31 18.55 8.10
CA ALA A 361 12.62 18.02 8.45
C ALA A 361 12.64 17.28 9.81
N GLN A 362 11.72 17.59 10.72
CA GLN A 362 11.55 16.89 12.00
C GLN A 362 10.77 15.58 11.86
N GLU A 363 10.05 15.43 10.74
CA GLU A 363 9.23 14.27 10.42
C GLU A 363 9.93 13.32 9.44
N ILE A 364 11.25 13.20 9.52
CA ILE A 364 12.01 12.27 8.66
C ILE A 364 11.37 10.88 8.82
N PRO A 365 10.85 10.28 7.74
CA PRO A 365 10.30 8.94 7.81
C PRO A 365 11.39 7.99 8.33
N ALA A 366 11.06 7.16 9.31
CA ALA A 366 11.88 5.99 9.57
C ALA A 366 12.12 5.27 8.24
N GLU A 367 13.34 4.76 8.00
CA GLU A 367 13.71 4.11 6.75
C GLU A 367 12.59 3.21 6.23
N PRO A 368 12.22 3.28 4.94
CA PRO A 368 11.11 2.51 4.41
C PRO A 368 11.36 1.04 4.73
N VAL A 369 10.41 0.42 5.40
CA VAL A 369 10.36 -1.05 5.44
C VAL A 369 10.20 -1.46 3.98
N HIS A 370 11.25 -2.08 3.41
CA HIS A 370 11.20 -2.53 2.03
C HIS A 370 9.93 -3.36 1.85
N SER A 371 9.07 -2.96 0.91
CA SER A 371 7.85 -3.67 0.51
C SER A 371 8.12 -5.14 0.16
N ASP A 372 9.37 -5.46 -0.22
CA ASP A 372 9.86 -6.81 -0.45
C ASP A 372 9.83 -7.70 0.82
N LYS A 373 9.87 -7.12 2.02
CA LYS A 373 9.71 -7.89 3.27
C LYS A 373 8.25 -8.23 3.58
N LEU A 374 7.30 -7.50 3.06
CA LEU A 374 5.86 -7.79 3.17
C LEU A 374 5.37 -8.70 2.03
N ARG A 375 6.06 -8.68 0.87
CA ARG A 375 5.79 -9.56 -0.27
C ARG A 375 6.54 -10.89 -0.22
N ALA A 376 7.50 -11.04 0.69
CA ALA A 376 8.33 -12.25 0.87
C ALA A 376 7.98 -13.05 2.13
N ARG A 377 6.78 -12.84 2.68
CA ARG A 377 6.30 -13.62 3.84
C ARG A 377 4.89 -14.12 3.63
#